data_606809eb72251a5e9a47013504d3065c
#
_entry.id   606809eb72251a5e9a47013504d3065c
#
_cell.length_a   1.000
_cell.length_b   1.000
_cell.length_c   1.000
_cell.angle_alpha   90.00
_cell.angle_beta   90.00
_cell.angle_gamma   90.00
#
_symmetry.space_group_name_H-M   'P 1'
#
loop_
_entity.id
_entity.type
_entity.pdbx_description
1 polymer ?
#
loop_
_entity_poly.entity_id
_entity_poly.type
_entity_poly.pdbx_seq_one_letter_code
_entity_poly.pdbx_strand_id
1 'polypeptide(L)'
;ADGALISDAADERRRYLNAFISQLDRAYLSSVMRYNAVLAERNRLLKMQPDEVMLQIYDRQLVEHGEAIHARRREAAELLQPVVEAYYRTLSGDREQVGLHYRSELNERPFGEILLAARQKDLANEFTTAGIHRDDLVLRIGGYPLRKYGSQGQQKSFLIALKLAQYAIAVSYTHLRAHETLSDLV
;
A
#
# COMPACT_ATOMS: atom_id res chain seq x y z
N ALA A 1 17.84 7.11 3.87
CA ALA A 1 16.77 6.31 3.24
C ALA A 1 15.54 6.15 4.14
N ASP A 2 15.70 5.94 5.46
CA ASP A 2 14.59 5.58 6.35
C ASP A 2 13.66 6.75 6.71
N GLY A 3 14.17 7.95 6.79
CA GLY A 3 13.37 9.16 7.05
C GLY A 3 12.37 9.48 5.94
N ALA A 4 12.61 8.99 4.73
CA ALA A 4 11.75 9.20 3.56
C ALA A 4 10.31 8.68 3.76
N LEU A 5 10.14 7.58 4.52
CA LEU A 5 8.81 7.04 4.85
C LEU A 5 7.92 8.03 5.62
N ILE A 6 8.53 8.88 6.43
CA ILE A 6 7.80 9.87 7.23
C ILE A 6 7.74 11.22 6.51
N SER A 7 8.88 11.67 5.96
CA SER A 7 9.03 13.03 5.41
C SER A 7 8.52 13.16 3.97
N ASP A 8 8.63 12.10 3.17
CA ASP A 8 8.38 12.19 1.74
C ASP A 8 6.93 11.89 1.35
N ALA A 9 6.69 11.97 0.05
CA ALA A 9 5.38 11.73 -0.52
C ALA A 9 4.91 10.28 -0.30
N ALA A 10 3.63 10.02 -0.53
CA ALA A 10 3.00 8.72 -0.42
C ALA A 10 3.69 7.62 -1.27
N ASP A 11 4.47 8.00 -2.29
CA ASP A 11 5.22 7.06 -3.14
C ASP A 11 6.18 6.17 -2.34
N GLU A 12 6.93 6.74 -1.38
CA GLU A 12 7.87 5.96 -0.56
C GLU A 12 7.12 4.96 0.33
N ARG A 13 5.98 5.35 0.88
CA ARG A 13 5.15 4.45 1.69
C ARG A 13 4.50 3.35 0.87
N ARG A 14 4.10 3.63 -0.38
CA ARG A 14 3.65 2.59 -1.33
C ARG A 14 4.78 1.64 -1.71
N ARG A 15 6.00 2.16 -1.96
CA ARG A 15 7.17 1.31 -2.22
C ARG A 15 7.49 0.41 -1.04
N TYR A 16 7.41 0.94 0.18
CA TYR A 16 7.58 0.15 1.40
C TYR A 16 6.56 -1.00 1.48
N LEU A 17 5.25 -0.71 1.30
CA LEU A 17 4.21 -1.73 1.29
C LEU A 17 4.45 -2.78 0.19
N ASN A 18 4.77 -2.33 -1.01
CA ASN A 18 5.03 -3.25 -2.13
C ASN A 18 6.22 -4.17 -1.82
N ALA A 19 7.31 -3.64 -1.28
CA ALA A 19 8.48 -4.44 -0.90
C ALA A 19 8.15 -5.44 0.21
N PHE A 20 7.44 -5.01 1.24
CA PHE A 20 7.03 -5.86 2.35
C PHE A 20 6.12 -7.01 1.89
N ILE A 21 5.05 -6.69 1.15
CA ILE A 21 4.09 -7.71 0.70
C ILE A 21 4.73 -8.68 -0.30
N SER A 22 5.61 -8.20 -1.18
CA SER A 22 6.29 -9.04 -2.17
C SER A 22 7.23 -10.08 -1.55
N GLN A 23 7.72 -9.85 -0.32
CA GLN A 23 8.49 -10.85 0.43
C GLN A 23 7.59 -12.00 0.91
N LEU A 24 6.32 -11.71 1.20
CA LEU A 24 5.34 -12.67 1.68
C LEU A 24 4.58 -13.35 0.54
N ASP A 25 4.33 -12.64 -0.56
CA ASP A 25 3.50 -13.08 -1.68
C ASP A 25 4.12 -12.70 -3.03
N ARG A 26 4.64 -13.71 -3.75
CA ARG A 26 5.22 -13.50 -5.09
C ARG A 26 4.19 -13.10 -6.16
N ALA A 27 2.94 -13.56 -6.03
CA ALA A 27 1.87 -13.22 -6.97
C ALA A 27 1.51 -11.74 -6.89
N TYR A 28 1.62 -11.15 -5.70
CA TYR A 28 1.43 -9.72 -5.49
C TYR A 28 2.36 -8.85 -6.37
N LEU A 29 3.65 -9.20 -6.42
CA LEU A 29 4.61 -8.47 -7.26
C LEU A 29 4.20 -8.48 -8.74
N SER A 30 3.74 -9.63 -9.25
CA SER A 30 3.24 -9.76 -10.62
C SER A 30 2.04 -8.85 -10.87
N SER A 31 1.10 -8.79 -9.92
CA SER A 31 -0.07 -7.90 -10.02
C SER A 31 0.33 -6.41 -10.03
N VAL A 32 1.31 -6.01 -9.21
CA VAL A 32 1.83 -4.64 -9.19
C VAL A 32 2.49 -4.28 -10.53
N MET A 33 3.29 -5.18 -11.09
CA MET A 33 3.95 -4.95 -12.39
C MET A 33 2.93 -4.80 -13.51
N ARG A 34 1.91 -5.67 -13.56
CA ARG A 34 0.83 -5.62 -14.56
C ARG A 34 0.00 -4.36 -14.41
N TYR A 35 -0.40 -4.02 -13.18
CA TYR A 35 -1.13 -2.77 -12.92
C TYR A 35 -0.39 -1.56 -13.44
N ASN A 36 0.91 -1.44 -13.13
CA ASN A 36 1.73 -0.31 -13.57
C ASN A 36 1.87 -0.25 -15.11
N ALA A 37 2.02 -1.39 -15.77
CA ALA A 37 2.06 -1.45 -17.24
C ALA A 37 0.73 -0.99 -17.86
N VAL A 38 -0.40 -1.50 -17.36
CA VAL A 38 -1.74 -1.10 -17.83
C VAL A 38 -2.00 0.38 -17.56
N LEU A 39 -1.59 0.89 -16.39
CA LEU A 39 -1.71 2.30 -16.03
C LEU A 39 -0.93 3.20 -17.01
N ALA A 40 0.29 2.82 -17.36
CA ALA A 40 1.11 3.56 -18.31
C ALA A 40 0.46 3.60 -19.70
N GLU A 41 -0.06 2.46 -20.18
CA GLU A 41 -0.76 2.38 -21.48
C GLU A 41 -2.06 3.19 -21.46
N ARG A 42 -2.86 3.10 -20.39
CA ARG A 42 -4.06 3.93 -20.24
C ARG A 42 -3.72 5.42 -20.27
N ASN A 43 -2.67 5.85 -19.57
CA ASN A 43 -2.23 7.25 -19.57
C ASN A 43 -1.74 7.70 -20.95
N ARG A 44 -1.09 6.81 -21.72
CA ARG A 44 -0.73 7.10 -23.11
C ARG A 44 -1.98 7.29 -23.99
N LEU A 45 -2.96 6.41 -23.80
CA LEU A 45 -4.22 6.45 -24.54
C LEU A 45 -5.01 7.73 -24.25
N LEU A 46 -5.07 8.17 -22.98
CA LEU A 46 -5.78 9.39 -22.57
C LEU A 46 -5.30 10.66 -23.31
N LYS A 47 -4.00 10.72 -23.66
CA LYS A 47 -3.43 11.83 -24.45
C LYS A 47 -3.90 11.87 -25.90
N MET A 48 -4.44 10.75 -26.39
CA MET A 48 -4.91 10.61 -27.78
C MET A 48 -6.43 10.86 -27.90
N GLN A 49 -7.09 11.27 -26.83
CA GLN A 49 -8.55 11.45 -26.75
C GLN A 49 -9.33 10.23 -27.27
N PRO A 50 -9.17 9.09 -26.61
CA PRO A 50 -9.72 7.81 -27.08
C PRO A 50 -11.24 7.77 -27.00
N ASP A 51 -11.83 6.85 -27.75
CA ASP A 51 -13.22 6.49 -27.56
C ASP A 51 -13.44 5.73 -26.23
N GLU A 52 -14.70 5.65 -25.83
CA GLU A 52 -15.09 5.03 -24.56
C GLU A 52 -14.78 3.52 -24.51
N VAL A 53 -14.91 2.83 -25.64
CA VAL A 53 -14.70 1.37 -25.71
C VAL A 53 -13.24 1.03 -25.45
N MET A 54 -12.31 1.80 -26.00
CA MET A 54 -10.88 1.62 -25.75
C MET A 54 -10.53 1.83 -24.28
N LEU A 55 -11.07 2.87 -23.63
CA LEU A 55 -10.84 3.10 -22.20
C LEU A 55 -11.37 1.97 -21.34
N GLN A 56 -12.55 1.43 -21.63
CA GLN A 56 -13.15 0.33 -20.89
C GLN A 56 -12.28 -0.94 -20.88
N ILE A 57 -11.51 -1.20 -21.93
CA ILE A 57 -10.60 -2.36 -21.99
C ILE A 57 -9.52 -2.22 -20.92
N TYR A 58 -8.90 -1.05 -20.82
CA TYR A 58 -7.87 -0.79 -19.81
C TYR A 58 -8.46 -0.66 -18.40
N ASP A 59 -9.65 -0.07 -18.27
CA ASP A 59 -10.37 0.04 -17.00
C ASP A 59 -10.60 -1.35 -16.36
N ARG A 60 -11.04 -2.35 -17.14
CA ARG A 60 -11.23 -3.72 -16.65
C ARG A 60 -9.93 -4.34 -16.12
N GLN A 61 -8.82 -4.17 -16.83
CA GLN A 61 -7.53 -4.69 -16.41
C GLN A 61 -7.00 -3.97 -15.16
N LEU A 62 -7.21 -2.64 -15.07
CA LEU A 62 -6.88 -1.89 -13.86
C LEU A 62 -7.70 -2.36 -12.67
N VAL A 63 -8.99 -2.62 -12.84
CA VAL A 63 -9.89 -3.14 -11.80
C VAL A 63 -9.38 -4.48 -11.30
N GLU A 64 -9.15 -5.45 -12.20
CA GLU A 64 -8.68 -6.79 -11.84
C GLU A 64 -7.42 -6.76 -10.97
N HIS A 65 -6.38 -6.07 -11.43
CA HIS A 65 -5.12 -6.02 -10.70
C HIS A 65 -5.18 -5.07 -9.51
N GLY A 66 -5.90 -3.96 -9.63
CA GLY A 66 -6.02 -2.94 -8.58
C GLY A 66 -6.76 -3.44 -7.35
N GLU A 67 -7.85 -4.18 -7.52
CA GLU A 67 -8.59 -4.77 -6.40
C GLU A 67 -7.77 -5.84 -5.68
N ALA A 68 -7.04 -6.68 -6.41
CA ALA A 68 -6.14 -7.66 -5.82
C ALA A 68 -5.02 -6.98 -5.00
N ILE A 69 -4.42 -5.91 -5.52
CA ILE A 69 -3.38 -5.13 -4.82
C ILE A 69 -3.97 -4.44 -3.58
N HIS A 70 -5.15 -3.83 -3.71
CA HIS A 70 -5.85 -3.18 -2.62
C HIS A 70 -6.11 -4.13 -1.45
N ALA A 71 -6.67 -5.31 -1.73
CA ALA A 71 -6.95 -6.32 -0.71
C ALA A 71 -5.67 -6.68 0.08
N ARG A 72 -4.57 -6.95 -0.62
CA ARG A 72 -3.30 -7.32 0.01
C ARG A 72 -2.66 -6.17 0.81
N ARG A 73 -2.78 -4.93 0.35
CA ARG A 73 -2.28 -3.75 1.10
C ARG A 73 -3.07 -3.52 2.37
N ARG A 74 -4.39 -3.70 2.33
CA ARG A 74 -5.25 -3.60 3.51
C ARG A 74 -4.89 -4.66 4.53
N GLU A 75 -4.81 -5.94 4.12
CA GLU A 75 -4.38 -7.05 4.98
C GLU A 75 -2.99 -6.80 5.61
N ALA A 76 -2.04 -6.32 4.82
CA ALA A 76 -0.70 -6.01 5.30
C ALA A 76 -0.68 -4.88 6.34
N ALA A 77 -1.49 -3.84 6.15
CA ALA A 77 -1.62 -2.76 7.12
C ALA A 77 -2.28 -3.23 8.42
N GLU A 78 -3.32 -4.06 8.33
CA GLU A 78 -4.00 -4.68 9.48
C GLU A 78 -3.06 -5.61 10.26
N LEU A 79 -2.18 -6.34 9.56
CA LEU A 79 -1.17 -7.21 10.18
C LEU A 79 -0.04 -6.40 10.85
N LEU A 80 0.43 -5.33 10.21
CA LEU A 80 1.50 -4.48 10.73
C LEU A 80 1.09 -3.68 11.97
N GLN A 81 -0.13 -3.16 12.01
CA GLN A 81 -0.60 -2.23 13.04
C GLN A 81 -0.35 -2.73 14.48
N PRO A 82 -0.85 -3.90 14.91
CA PRO A 82 -0.68 -4.34 16.30
C PRO A 82 0.79 -4.63 16.65
N VAL A 83 1.57 -5.11 15.68
CA VAL A 83 2.98 -5.45 15.90
C VAL A 83 3.83 -4.17 16.03
N VAL A 84 3.57 -3.17 15.18
CA VAL A 84 4.21 -1.85 15.28
C VAL A 84 3.88 -1.18 16.60
N GLU A 85 2.62 -1.21 17.02
CA GLU A 85 2.18 -0.65 18.29
C GLU A 85 2.88 -1.30 19.48
N ALA A 86 3.01 -2.64 19.49
CA ALA A 86 3.69 -3.37 20.55
C ALA A 86 5.18 -2.99 20.66
N TYR A 87 5.90 -2.93 19.53
CA TYR A 87 7.30 -2.51 19.53
C TYR A 87 7.46 -1.03 19.91
N TYR A 88 6.59 -0.16 19.40
CA TYR A 88 6.65 1.26 19.74
C TYR A 88 6.41 1.49 21.24
N ARG A 89 5.43 0.79 21.84
CA ARG A 89 5.16 0.85 23.28
C ARG A 89 6.40 0.52 24.11
N THR A 90 7.12 -0.54 23.72
CA THR A 90 8.38 -0.92 24.38
C THR A 90 9.45 0.17 24.24
N LEU A 91 9.59 0.79 23.07
CA LEU A 91 10.60 1.82 22.80
C LEU A 91 10.29 3.17 23.46
N SER A 92 9.00 3.53 23.56
CA SER A 92 8.56 4.82 24.09
C SER A 92 8.28 4.82 25.59
N GLY A 93 8.25 3.64 26.23
CA GLY A 93 7.82 3.48 27.61
C GLY A 93 6.33 3.76 27.81
N ASP A 94 5.51 3.37 26.85
CA ASP A 94 4.03 3.46 26.85
C ASP A 94 3.49 4.90 26.99
N ARG A 95 4.23 5.87 26.43
CA ARG A 95 3.87 7.30 26.55
C ARG A 95 2.79 7.74 25.58
N GLU A 96 2.81 7.19 24.36
CA GLU A 96 1.88 7.56 23.30
C GLU A 96 1.45 6.33 22.50
N GLN A 97 0.24 6.40 21.96
CA GLN A 97 -0.25 5.42 20.99
C GLN A 97 0.16 5.80 19.57
N VAL A 98 0.54 4.81 18.78
CA VAL A 98 0.83 4.99 17.35
C VAL A 98 -0.17 4.24 16.49
N GLY A 99 -0.38 4.75 15.28
CA GLY A 99 -1.29 4.18 14.30
C GLY A 99 -0.67 4.09 12.92
N LEU A 100 -1.09 3.05 12.21
CA LEU A 100 -0.76 2.80 10.83
C LEU A 100 -2.07 2.48 10.11
N HIS A 101 -2.45 3.33 9.16
CA HIS A 101 -3.74 3.22 8.50
C HIS A 101 -3.59 3.27 6.98
N TYR A 102 -4.11 2.25 6.29
CA TYR A 102 -4.14 2.23 4.83
C TYR A 102 -5.32 3.02 4.30
N ARG A 103 -5.03 4.11 3.59
CA ARG A 103 -6.00 5.01 2.97
C ARG A 103 -6.07 4.76 1.48
N SER A 104 -7.25 4.40 1.01
CA SER A 104 -7.59 4.19 -0.40
C SER A 104 -9.05 4.59 -0.65
N GLU A 105 -9.36 5.10 -1.85
CA GLU A 105 -10.74 5.29 -2.28
C GLU A 105 -11.48 3.95 -2.42
N LEU A 106 -10.74 2.86 -2.67
CA LEU A 106 -11.31 1.51 -2.77
C LEU A 106 -11.81 0.96 -1.43
N ASN A 107 -11.51 1.61 -0.31
CA ASN A 107 -12.11 1.29 0.98
C ASN A 107 -13.62 1.61 1.03
N GLU A 108 -14.08 2.52 0.19
CA GLU A 108 -15.45 3.07 0.23
C GLU A 108 -16.29 2.63 -0.97
N ARG A 109 -15.68 2.38 -2.13
CA ARG A 109 -16.37 2.09 -3.39
C ARG A 109 -15.62 1.07 -4.27
N PRO A 110 -16.32 0.28 -5.10
CA PRO A 110 -15.68 -0.57 -6.11
C PRO A 110 -14.81 0.24 -7.08
N PHE A 111 -13.68 -0.31 -7.48
CA PHE A 111 -12.71 0.41 -8.32
C PHE A 111 -13.28 0.80 -9.69
N GLY A 112 -14.12 -0.05 -10.27
CA GLY A 112 -14.80 0.26 -11.54
C GLY A 112 -15.66 1.53 -11.47
N GLU A 113 -16.38 1.73 -10.37
CA GLU A 113 -17.17 2.95 -10.14
C GLU A 113 -16.28 4.19 -9.97
N ILE A 114 -15.15 4.05 -9.29
CA ILE A 114 -14.18 5.12 -9.11
C ILE A 114 -13.62 5.56 -10.46
N LEU A 115 -13.20 4.62 -11.32
CA LEU A 115 -12.67 4.92 -12.65
C LEU A 115 -13.74 5.58 -13.54
N LEU A 116 -14.97 5.08 -13.49
CA LEU A 116 -16.08 5.67 -14.25
C LEU A 116 -16.35 7.12 -13.82
N ALA A 117 -16.40 7.37 -12.51
CA ALA A 117 -16.60 8.72 -11.96
C ALA A 117 -15.43 9.67 -12.29
N ALA A 118 -14.20 9.16 -12.35
CA ALA A 118 -13.01 9.94 -12.67
C ALA A 118 -12.81 10.22 -14.17
N ARG A 119 -13.55 9.56 -15.06
CA ARG A 119 -13.31 9.55 -16.52
C ARG A 119 -13.20 10.94 -17.15
N GLN A 120 -14.11 11.85 -16.87
CA GLN A 120 -14.07 13.20 -17.41
C GLN A 120 -12.83 13.97 -16.92
N LYS A 121 -12.47 13.79 -15.66
CA LYS A 121 -11.27 14.38 -15.09
C LYS A 121 -10.00 13.80 -15.69
N ASP A 122 -9.98 12.48 -15.93
CA ASP A 122 -8.85 11.79 -16.55
C ASP A 122 -8.61 12.27 -17.98
N LEU A 123 -9.68 12.41 -18.77
CA LEU A 123 -9.60 12.96 -20.13
C LEU A 123 -9.10 14.41 -20.14
N ALA A 124 -9.58 15.25 -19.22
CA ALA A 124 -9.14 16.64 -19.12
C ALA A 124 -7.68 16.79 -18.66
N ASN A 125 -7.19 15.87 -17.83
CA ASN A 125 -5.82 15.91 -17.30
C ASN A 125 -4.84 15.03 -18.10
N GLU A 126 -5.31 14.23 -19.04
CA GLU A 126 -4.52 13.31 -19.87
C GLU A 126 -3.76 12.24 -19.05
N PHE A 127 -4.23 11.94 -17.83
CA PHE A 127 -3.73 10.86 -16.99
C PHE A 127 -4.79 10.34 -16.01
N THR A 128 -4.58 9.14 -15.49
CA THR A 128 -5.46 8.49 -14.52
C THR A 128 -5.34 9.17 -13.16
N THR A 129 -6.43 9.78 -12.69
CA THR A 129 -6.43 10.59 -11.47
C THR A 129 -6.86 9.85 -10.22
N ALA A 130 -7.42 8.64 -10.35
CA ALA A 130 -7.95 7.83 -9.26
C ALA A 130 -7.48 6.37 -9.34
N GLY A 131 -7.38 5.68 -8.21
CA GLY A 131 -6.96 4.29 -8.10
C GLY A 131 -5.80 4.06 -7.13
N ILE A 132 -5.34 2.81 -7.03
CA ILE A 132 -4.38 2.34 -6.01
C ILE A 132 -2.99 3.02 -6.08
N HIS A 133 -2.65 3.65 -7.18
CA HIS A 133 -1.44 4.47 -7.32
C HIS A 133 -1.54 5.82 -6.60
N ARG A 134 -2.72 6.17 -6.06
CA ARG A 134 -2.99 7.36 -5.22
C ARG A 134 -3.13 7.02 -3.74
N ASP A 135 -3.10 5.74 -3.39
CA ASP A 135 -3.21 5.28 -2.01
C ASP A 135 -2.06 5.73 -1.14
N ASP A 136 -2.28 5.70 0.16
CA ASP A 136 -1.26 6.07 1.15
C ASP A 136 -1.34 5.18 2.39
N LEU A 137 -0.18 5.00 3.03
CA LEU A 137 -0.05 4.42 4.37
C LEU A 137 0.13 5.55 5.38
N VAL A 138 -0.94 5.95 6.04
CA VAL A 138 -0.94 7.09 6.97
C VAL A 138 -0.37 6.66 8.31
N LEU A 139 0.73 7.30 8.73
CA LEU A 139 1.40 7.07 10.01
C LEU A 139 0.93 8.12 11.02
N ARG A 140 0.51 7.67 12.22
CA ARG A 140 -0.07 8.54 13.25
C ARG A 140 0.60 8.35 14.61
N ILE A 141 0.55 9.39 15.43
CA ILE A 141 0.92 9.41 16.85
C ILE A 141 -0.13 10.20 17.63
N GLY A 142 -0.68 9.63 18.70
CA GLY A 142 -1.76 10.25 19.46
C GLY A 142 -2.99 10.64 18.60
N GLY A 143 -3.25 9.90 17.53
CA GLY A 143 -4.33 10.18 16.57
C GLY A 143 -3.97 11.22 15.49
N TYR A 144 -2.82 11.91 15.57
CA TYR A 144 -2.40 12.95 14.64
C TYR A 144 -1.35 12.44 13.64
N PRO A 145 -1.20 13.07 12.45
CA PRO A 145 -0.14 12.70 11.49
C PRO A 145 1.26 12.78 12.10
N LEU A 146 1.99 11.66 12.09
CA LEU A 146 3.33 11.55 12.68
C LEU A 146 4.31 12.57 12.12
N ARG A 147 4.27 12.83 10.80
CA ARG A 147 5.13 13.81 10.15
C ARG A 147 5.03 15.22 10.76
N LYS A 148 3.81 15.65 11.11
CA LYS A 148 3.55 17.02 11.54
C LYS A 148 3.66 17.19 13.05
N TYR A 149 3.29 16.17 13.82
CA TYR A 149 3.13 16.26 15.27
C TYR A 149 4.14 15.42 16.05
N GLY A 150 4.82 14.49 15.41
CA GLY A 150 5.87 13.69 16.06
C GLY A 150 7.20 14.44 16.14
N SER A 151 7.83 14.43 17.32
CA SER A 151 9.21 14.88 17.49
C SER A 151 10.17 13.99 16.68
N GLN A 152 11.39 14.45 16.44
CA GLN A 152 12.40 13.65 15.72
C GLN A 152 12.69 12.31 16.41
N GLY A 153 12.69 12.29 17.74
CA GLY A 153 12.86 11.06 18.51
C GLY A 153 11.70 10.09 18.32
N GLN A 154 10.45 10.58 18.39
CA GLN A 154 9.24 9.79 18.15
C GLN A 154 9.21 9.23 16.73
N GLN A 155 9.58 10.02 15.73
CA GLN A 155 9.66 9.57 14.34
C GLN A 155 10.70 8.45 14.16
N LYS A 156 11.88 8.59 14.78
CA LYS A 156 12.92 7.54 14.76
C LYS A 156 12.44 6.26 15.45
N SER A 157 11.83 6.37 16.63
CA SER A 157 11.28 5.21 17.36
C SER A 157 10.19 4.50 16.55
N PHE A 158 9.33 5.26 15.87
CA PHE A 158 8.32 4.68 14.98
C PHE A 158 8.94 3.89 13.82
N LEU A 159 9.97 4.43 13.17
CA LEU A 159 10.68 3.73 12.08
C LEU A 159 11.36 2.45 12.56
N ILE A 160 11.95 2.48 13.76
CA ILE A 160 12.54 1.28 14.37
C ILE A 160 11.45 0.24 14.65
N ALA A 161 10.34 0.64 15.27
CA ALA A 161 9.19 -0.24 15.52
C ALA A 161 8.64 -0.86 14.24
N LEU A 162 8.51 -0.07 13.17
CA LEU A 162 8.02 -0.54 11.86
C LEU A 162 8.97 -1.58 11.25
N LYS A 163 10.29 -1.37 11.33
CA LYS A 163 11.29 -2.34 10.84
C LYS A 163 11.31 -3.62 11.65
N LEU A 164 11.21 -3.52 12.97
CA LEU A 164 11.14 -4.69 13.84
C LEU A 164 9.87 -5.50 13.57
N ALA A 165 8.73 -4.84 13.38
CA ALA A 165 7.47 -5.47 13.02
C ALA A 165 7.56 -6.21 11.67
N GLN A 166 8.11 -5.55 10.66
CA GLN A 166 8.34 -6.16 9.34
C GLN A 166 9.20 -7.42 9.46
N TYR A 167 10.31 -7.34 10.19
CA TYR A 167 11.21 -8.48 10.39
C TYR A 167 10.51 -9.63 11.13
N ALA A 168 9.83 -9.35 12.23
CA ALA A 168 9.13 -10.35 13.03
C ALA A 168 8.06 -11.09 12.20
N ILE A 169 7.27 -10.36 11.40
CA ILE A 169 6.25 -10.94 10.53
C ILE A 169 6.91 -11.80 9.43
N ALA A 170 7.96 -11.31 8.78
CA ALA A 170 8.66 -12.05 7.72
C ALA A 170 9.24 -13.37 8.23
N VAL A 171 9.86 -13.37 9.42
CA VAL A 171 10.40 -14.58 10.07
C VAL A 171 9.28 -15.58 10.38
N SER A 172 8.17 -15.12 10.98
CA SER A 172 7.02 -15.99 11.31
C SER A 172 6.43 -16.61 10.06
N TYR A 173 6.32 -15.86 8.97
CA TYR A 173 5.78 -16.33 7.70
C TYR A 173 6.68 -17.38 7.04
N THR A 174 8.00 -17.21 7.14
CA THR A 174 8.97 -18.17 6.61
C THR A 174 8.93 -19.50 7.36
N HIS A 175 8.79 -19.46 8.68
CA HIS A 175 8.66 -20.67 9.50
C HIS A 175 7.37 -21.44 9.21
N LEU A 176 6.23 -20.76 9.07
CA LEU A 176 4.95 -21.39 8.72
C LEU A 176 5.01 -22.11 7.37
N ARG A 177 5.56 -21.47 6.35
CA ARG A 177 5.71 -22.07 5.01
C ARG A 177 6.66 -23.29 5.03
N ALA A 178 7.73 -23.27 5.81
CA ALA A 178 8.63 -24.41 5.94
C ALA A 178 7.92 -25.62 6.57
N HIS A 179 7.02 -25.39 7.51
CA HIS A 179 6.21 -26.45 8.11
C HIS A 179 5.15 -27.00 7.15
N GLU A 180 4.47 -26.16 6.36
CA GLU A 180 3.49 -26.61 5.37
C GLU A 180 4.15 -27.49 4.28
N THR A 181 5.31 -27.06 3.76
CA THR A 181 6.04 -27.86 2.75
C THR A 181 6.57 -29.19 3.28
N LEU A 182 6.86 -29.31 4.56
CA LEU A 182 7.24 -30.58 5.19
C LEU A 182 6.02 -31.50 5.41
N SER A 183 4.85 -30.94 5.68
CA SER A 183 3.60 -31.70 5.83
C SER A 183 3.07 -32.26 4.51
N ASP A 184 3.33 -31.58 3.39
CA ASP A 184 2.93 -32.03 2.04
C ASP A 184 3.84 -33.13 1.46
N LEU A 185 4.97 -33.44 2.12
CA LEU A 185 5.94 -34.46 1.72
C LEU A 185 5.82 -35.79 2.50
N VAL A 186 4.87 -35.89 3.42
CA VAL A 186 4.55 -37.11 4.22
C VAL A 186 3.19 -37.66 3.83
#